data_f59cbb442b0a6070dc9155378f13b425
#
_entry.id   f59cbb442b0a6070dc9155378f13b425
#
_cell.length_a   1.000
_cell.length_b   1.000
_cell.length_c   1.000
_cell.angle_alpha   90.00
_cell.angle_beta   90.00
_cell.angle_gamma   90.00
#
_symmetry.space_group_name_H-M   'P 1'
#
loop_
_entity.id
_entity.type
_entity.pdbx_description
1 polymer ?
#
loop_
_entity_poly.entity_id
_entity_poly.type
_entity_poly.pdbx_seq_one_letter_code
_entity_poly.pdbx_strand_id
1 'polypeptide(L)'
;IEAVKKAIERITEIFPNTHHYISTIGIKDSDFSFVKGNVTLQISLHSFDEEKRGWLIPYPKKMSIDELGQIRTESNLKTTINLTLVDESDFDADKLEKHFDKEHFFVKLSPINTNNISEKNNLGNGIIEGVNLV
;
A
#
# COMPACT_ATOMS: atom_id res chain seq x y z
N ILE A 1 -2.18 16.34 -2.11
CA ILE A 1 -3.53 15.80 -1.84
C ILE A 1 -4.63 16.65 -2.46
N GLU A 2 -4.55 17.97 -2.35
CA GLU A 2 -5.55 18.86 -2.92
C GLU A 2 -5.63 18.74 -4.45
N ALA A 3 -4.51 18.60 -5.12
CA ALA A 3 -4.47 18.38 -6.57
C ALA A 3 -5.09 17.03 -6.95
N VAL A 4 -4.83 15.99 -6.17
CA VAL A 4 -5.42 14.66 -6.39
C VAL A 4 -6.93 14.70 -6.19
N LYS A 5 -7.39 15.35 -5.14
CA LYS A 5 -8.81 15.50 -4.86
C LYS A 5 -9.54 16.21 -6.00
N LYS A 6 -8.99 17.33 -6.48
CA LYS A 6 -9.56 18.08 -7.61
C LYS A 6 -9.58 17.26 -8.90
N ALA A 7 -8.50 16.49 -9.16
CA ALA A 7 -8.44 15.62 -10.32
C ALA A 7 -9.53 14.55 -10.28
N ILE A 8 -9.76 13.91 -9.13
CA ILE A 8 -10.80 12.91 -8.96
C ILE A 8 -12.18 13.53 -9.20
N GLU A 9 -12.45 14.69 -8.63
CA GLU A 9 -13.71 15.40 -8.82
C GLU A 9 -13.96 15.69 -10.29
N ARG A 10 -12.95 16.20 -10.99
CA ARG A 10 -13.07 16.54 -12.42
C ARG A 10 -13.25 15.32 -13.30
N ILE A 11 -12.50 14.27 -13.05
CA ILE A 11 -12.62 13.01 -13.81
C ILE A 11 -13.99 12.38 -13.59
N THR A 12 -14.50 12.42 -12.36
CA THR A 12 -15.83 11.88 -12.03
C THR A 12 -16.95 12.63 -12.75
N GLU A 13 -16.80 13.94 -12.96
CA GLU A 13 -17.76 14.72 -13.74
C GLU A 13 -17.81 14.26 -15.21
N ILE A 14 -16.66 13.93 -15.78
CA ILE A 14 -16.54 13.53 -17.19
C ILE A 14 -16.84 12.04 -17.38
N PHE A 15 -16.32 11.22 -16.46
CA PHE A 15 -16.44 9.76 -16.50
C PHE A 15 -16.99 9.25 -15.15
N PRO A 16 -18.30 9.30 -14.93
CA PRO A 16 -18.88 9.02 -13.60
C PRO A 16 -18.70 7.59 -13.10
N ASN A 17 -18.40 6.64 -13.99
CA ASN A 17 -18.20 5.25 -13.62
C ASN A 17 -16.73 4.87 -13.42
N THR A 18 -15.83 5.85 -13.43
CA THR A 18 -14.40 5.61 -13.24
C THR A 18 -14.10 5.14 -11.82
N HIS A 19 -13.27 4.09 -11.72
CA HIS A 19 -12.72 3.64 -10.46
C HIS A 19 -11.33 4.25 -10.29
N HIS A 20 -11.10 4.91 -9.17
CA HIS A 20 -9.82 5.57 -8.89
C HIS A 20 -9.00 4.77 -7.89
N TYR A 21 -7.71 4.69 -8.14
CA TYR A 21 -6.75 4.11 -7.21
C TYR A 21 -5.77 5.19 -6.77
N ILE A 22 -5.62 5.37 -5.47
CA ILE A 22 -4.70 6.34 -4.90
C ILE A 22 -3.64 5.58 -4.14
N SER A 23 -2.38 5.69 -4.57
CA SER A 23 -1.25 5.03 -3.91
C SER A 23 -0.53 5.99 -2.99
N THR A 24 -0.22 5.53 -1.78
CA THR A 24 0.51 6.33 -0.79
C THR A 24 1.41 5.43 0.05
N ILE A 25 2.47 6.00 0.62
CA ILE A 25 3.27 5.34 1.64
C ILE A 25 2.70 5.55 3.05
N GLY A 26 1.66 6.38 3.19
CA GLY A 26 1.09 6.74 4.48
C GLY A 26 1.92 7.79 5.18
N ILE A 27 1.70 9.06 4.84
CA ILE A 27 2.41 10.19 5.46
C ILE A 27 1.63 10.63 6.69
N LYS A 28 2.33 10.89 7.80
CA LYS A 28 1.73 11.39 9.04
C LYS A 28 0.90 12.64 8.78
N ASP A 29 -0.19 12.76 9.52
CA ASP A 29 -1.11 13.88 9.45
C ASP A 29 -1.83 14.03 8.11
N SER A 30 -1.82 13.00 7.27
CA SER A 30 -2.62 12.98 6.04
C SER A 30 -4.09 12.79 6.36
N ASP A 31 -4.93 13.55 5.65
CA ASP A 31 -6.38 13.42 5.72
C ASP A 31 -6.89 12.65 4.50
N PHE A 32 -7.43 11.46 4.74
CA PHE A 32 -7.98 10.59 3.70
C PHE A 32 -9.51 10.66 3.60
N SER A 33 -10.14 11.67 4.18
CA SER A 33 -11.59 11.82 4.16
C SER A 33 -12.17 12.00 2.75
N PHE A 34 -11.33 12.41 1.79
CA PHE A 34 -11.75 12.52 0.40
C PHE A 34 -11.84 11.17 -0.32
N VAL A 35 -11.33 10.11 0.29
CA VAL A 35 -11.38 8.74 -0.27
C VAL A 35 -12.78 8.18 0.02
N LYS A 36 -13.65 8.26 -0.98
CA LYS A 36 -15.06 7.86 -0.85
C LYS A 36 -15.58 7.29 -2.17
N GLY A 37 -16.71 6.60 -2.11
CA GLY A 37 -17.33 6.02 -3.31
C GLY A 37 -16.45 4.95 -3.95
N ASN A 38 -16.19 5.07 -5.24
CA ASN A 38 -15.39 4.13 -6.02
C ASN A 38 -13.89 4.47 -6.04
N VAL A 39 -13.37 4.92 -4.92
CA VAL A 39 -11.95 5.24 -4.76
C VAL A 39 -11.31 4.22 -3.84
N THR A 40 -10.25 3.56 -4.30
CA THR A 40 -9.47 2.64 -3.49
C THR A 40 -8.19 3.32 -3.02
N LEU A 41 -7.98 3.37 -1.72
CA LEU A 41 -6.71 3.79 -1.15
C LEU A 41 -5.78 2.57 -1.13
N GLN A 42 -4.60 2.71 -1.70
CA GLN A 42 -3.59 1.66 -1.71
C GLN A 42 -2.37 2.15 -0.94
N ILE A 43 -1.99 1.40 0.08
CA ILE A 43 -0.86 1.72 0.95
C ILE A 43 0.32 0.82 0.60
N SER A 44 1.45 1.42 0.26
CA SER A 44 2.69 0.69 0.03
C SER A 44 3.38 0.41 1.36
N LEU A 45 3.28 -0.82 1.82
CA LEU A 45 3.86 -1.24 3.10
C LEU A 45 5.27 -1.82 2.95
N HIS A 46 5.41 -2.78 2.06
CA HIS A 46 6.66 -3.44 1.64
C HIS A 46 7.36 -4.30 2.68
N SER A 47 7.17 -4.08 3.98
CA SER A 47 7.72 -4.94 5.03
C SER A 47 6.94 -4.76 6.34
N PHE A 48 6.89 -5.82 7.15
CA PHE A 48 6.38 -5.76 8.52
C PHE A 48 7.47 -5.46 9.55
N ASP A 49 8.73 -5.37 9.11
CA ASP A 49 9.84 -4.95 9.94
C ASP A 49 10.04 -3.44 9.77
N GLU A 50 9.86 -2.69 10.86
CA GLU A 50 9.97 -1.22 10.82
C GLU A 50 11.36 -0.74 10.38
N GLU A 51 12.42 -1.45 10.75
CA GLU A 51 13.77 -1.11 10.34
C GLU A 51 13.96 -1.31 8.84
N LYS A 52 13.55 -2.47 8.32
CA LYS A 52 13.61 -2.76 6.90
C LYS A 52 12.70 -1.83 6.09
N ARG A 53 11.52 -1.54 6.61
CA ARG A 53 10.59 -0.60 6.00
C ARG A 53 11.21 0.80 5.92
N GLY A 54 11.94 1.21 6.96
CA GLY A 54 12.68 2.47 6.97
C GLY A 54 13.77 2.54 5.91
N TRP A 55 14.38 1.40 5.61
CA TRP A 55 15.37 1.30 4.54
C TRP A 55 14.74 1.34 3.16
N LEU A 56 13.61 0.62 2.97
CA LEU A 56 12.89 0.57 1.70
C LEU A 56 12.14 1.88 1.39
N ILE A 57 11.64 2.53 2.42
CA ILE A 57 10.90 3.78 2.32
C ILE A 57 11.54 4.79 3.27
N PRO A 58 12.63 5.46 2.87
CA PRO A 58 13.41 6.31 3.77
C PRO A 58 12.79 7.68 4.04
N TYR A 59 11.47 7.80 4.03
CA TYR A 59 10.78 9.05 4.31
C TYR A 59 10.50 9.17 5.81
N PRO A 60 11.06 10.21 6.50
CA PRO A 60 11.01 10.28 7.97
C PRO A 60 9.62 10.55 8.53
N LYS A 61 8.71 11.10 7.75
CA LYS A 61 7.34 11.40 8.19
C LYS A 61 6.32 10.32 7.79
N LYS A 62 6.76 9.11 7.48
CA LYS A 62 5.83 8.03 7.21
C LYS A 62 5.19 7.55 8.51
N MET A 63 3.96 7.07 8.40
CA MET A 63 3.26 6.45 9.52
C MET A 63 3.91 5.12 9.90
N SER A 64 3.84 4.76 11.18
CA SER A 64 4.19 3.42 11.64
C SER A 64 3.16 2.41 11.12
N ILE A 65 3.50 1.12 11.22
CA ILE A 65 2.57 0.05 10.83
C ILE A 65 1.30 0.13 11.68
N ASP A 66 1.42 0.40 12.98
CA ASP A 66 0.26 0.57 13.86
C ASP A 66 -0.65 1.72 13.40
N GLU A 67 -0.05 2.84 13.03
CA GLU A 67 -0.80 4.00 12.54
C GLU A 67 -1.51 3.67 11.22
N LEU A 68 -0.86 2.96 10.32
CA LEU A 68 -1.46 2.55 9.05
C LEU A 68 -2.68 1.66 9.27
N GLY A 69 -2.63 0.77 10.24
CA GLY A 69 -3.75 -0.12 10.57
C GLY A 69 -4.98 0.61 11.09
N GLN A 70 -4.84 1.86 11.50
CA GLN A 70 -5.93 2.68 12.02
C GLN A 70 -6.56 3.58 10.95
N ILE A 71 -6.05 3.58 9.73
CA ILE A 71 -6.63 4.39 8.66
C ILE A 71 -8.04 3.88 8.34
N ARG A 72 -8.96 4.83 8.24
CA ARG A 72 -10.35 4.58 7.83
C ARG A 72 -10.72 5.58 6.75
N THR A 73 -11.47 5.10 5.76
CA THR A 73 -11.94 5.94 4.66
C THR A 73 -13.45 5.81 4.52
N GLU A 74 -14.03 6.68 3.73
CA GLU A 74 -15.46 6.62 3.37
C GLU A 74 -15.70 5.88 2.06
N SER A 75 -14.69 5.18 1.55
CA SER A 75 -14.82 4.39 0.34
C SER A 75 -15.76 3.20 0.54
N ASN A 76 -16.45 2.82 -0.52
CA ASN A 76 -17.21 1.57 -0.57
C ASN A 76 -16.30 0.34 -0.65
N LEU A 77 -15.00 0.57 -0.88
CA LEU A 77 -14.01 -0.47 -1.11
C LEU A 77 -13.00 -0.48 0.04
N LYS A 78 -12.49 -1.66 0.33
CA LYS A 78 -11.46 -1.82 1.36
C LYS A 78 -10.17 -1.11 0.96
N THR A 79 -9.43 -0.62 1.95
CA THR A 79 -8.08 -0.11 1.75
C THR A 79 -7.15 -1.26 1.41
N THR A 80 -6.36 -1.12 0.35
CA THR A 80 -5.44 -2.16 -0.10
C THR A 80 -4.06 -1.94 0.51
N ILE A 81 -3.52 -2.99 1.13
CA ILE A 81 -2.14 -3.01 1.60
C ILE A 81 -1.31 -3.70 0.52
N ASN A 82 -0.40 -2.98 -0.09
CA ASN A 82 0.48 -3.51 -1.13
C ASN A 82 1.81 -3.93 -0.52
N LEU A 83 2.10 -5.23 -0.62
CA LEU A 83 3.36 -5.81 -0.18
C LEU A 83 4.16 -6.23 -1.40
N THR A 84 5.30 -5.59 -1.61
CA THR A 84 6.27 -6.04 -2.59
C THR A 84 7.28 -6.89 -1.85
N LEU A 85 7.22 -8.20 -2.02
CA LEU A 85 8.08 -9.13 -1.30
C LEU A 85 9.47 -9.14 -1.91
N VAL A 86 10.46 -8.85 -1.09
CA VAL A 86 11.88 -8.92 -1.44
C VAL A 86 12.40 -10.33 -1.15
N ASP A 87 11.98 -10.92 -0.04
CA ASP A 87 12.22 -12.32 0.29
C ASP A 87 11.05 -12.88 1.11
N GLU A 88 11.09 -14.19 1.38
CA GLU A 88 10.01 -14.87 2.09
C GLU A 88 9.79 -14.34 3.51
N SER A 89 10.83 -13.80 4.14
CA SER A 89 10.74 -13.29 5.51
C SER A 89 9.98 -11.97 5.60
N ASP A 90 9.72 -11.32 4.48
CA ASP A 90 8.94 -10.07 4.46
C ASP A 90 7.46 -10.28 4.72
N PHE A 91 6.96 -11.50 4.60
CA PHE A 91 5.57 -11.82 4.87
C PHE A 91 5.42 -12.42 6.27
N ASP A 92 4.57 -11.81 7.07
CA ASP A 92 4.24 -12.28 8.42
C ASP A 92 2.73 -12.22 8.62
N ALA A 93 2.09 -13.38 8.55
CA ALA A 93 0.64 -13.49 8.65
C ALA A 93 0.13 -13.04 10.02
N ASP A 94 0.88 -13.30 11.09
CA ASP A 94 0.47 -12.92 12.44
C ASP A 94 0.48 -11.40 12.61
N LYS A 95 1.50 -10.74 12.10
CA LYS A 95 1.57 -9.27 12.11
C LYS A 95 0.51 -8.65 11.22
N LEU A 96 0.24 -9.26 10.07
CA LEU A 96 -0.83 -8.80 9.19
C LEU A 96 -2.17 -8.82 9.91
N GLU A 97 -2.51 -9.93 10.56
CA GLU A 97 -3.76 -10.07 11.29
C GLU A 97 -3.83 -9.12 12.50
N LYS A 98 -2.71 -8.91 13.17
CA LYS A 98 -2.62 -8.02 14.33
C LYS A 98 -2.85 -6.56 13.98
N HIS A 99 -2.29 -6.09 12.88
CA HIS A 99 -2.29 -4.67 12.53
C HIS A 99 -3.41 -4.26 11.59
N PHE A 100 -3.89 -5.18 10.76
CA PHE A 100 -4.86 -4.86 9.70
C PHE A 100 -6.11 -5.72 9.83
N ASP A 101 -7.22 -5.05 10.05
CA ASP A 101 -8.54 -5.67 10.17
C ASP A 101 -9.03 -6.09 8.78
N LYS A 102 -9.40 -7.36 8.63
CA LYS A 102 -9.90 -7.92 7.38
C LYS A 102 -11.17 -7.27 6.86
N GLU A 103 -11.92 -6.59 7.70
CA GLU A 103 -13.14 -5.89 7.29
C GLU A 103 -12.84 -4.57 6.60
N HIS A 104 -11.70 -3.95 6.91
CA HIS A 104 -11.30 -2.65 6.36
C HIS A 104 -10.15 -2.73 5.35
N PHE A 105 -9.41 -3.83 5.34
CA PHE A 105 -8.20 -3.97 4.53
C PHE A 105 -8.22 -5.19 3.64
N PHE A 106 -7.62 -5.04 2.48
CA PHE A 106 -7.37 -6.08 1.50
C PHE A 106 -5.86 -6.12 1.23
N VAL A 107 -5.29 -7.30 1.04
CA VAL A 107 -3.85 -7.45 0.83
C VAL A 107 -3.57 -7.80 -0.62
N LYS A 108 -2.66 -7.05 -1.23
CA LYS A 108 -2.17 -7.31 -2.57
C LYS A 108 -0.68 -7.63 -2.49
N LEU A 109 -0.31 -8.80 -3.00
CA LEU A 109 1.09 -9.21 -3.08
C LEU A 109 1.60 -8.95 -4.49
N SER A 110 2.76 -8.34 -4.59
CA SER A 110 3.39 -8.02 -5.87
C SER A 110 4.85 -8.46 -5.85
N PRO A 111 5.36 -9.06 -6.94
CA PRO A 111 6.79 -9.31 -7.04
C PRO A 111 7.53 -8.01 -7.28
N ILE A 112 8.79 -7.95 -6.85
CA ILE A 112 9.64 -6.80 -7.15
C ILE A 112 10.11 -6.89 -8.61
N ASN A 113 10.12 -5.74 -9.31
CA ASN A 113 10.65 -5.68 -10.66
C ASN A 113 12.17 -5.81 -10.64
N THR A 114 12.71 -6.75 -11.41
CA THR A 114 14.15 -6.92 -11.55
C THR A 114 14.73 -5.77 -12.37
N ASN A 115 15.75 -5.10 -11.83
CA ASN A 115 16.47 -4.03 -12.51
C ASN A 115 17.89 -3.97 -11.96
N ASN A 116 18.74 -3.09 -12.54
CA ASN A 116 20.14 -3.00 -12.14
C ASN A 116 20.32 -2.65 -10.67
N ILE A 117 19.43 -1.87 -10.11
CA ILE A 117 19.49 -1.47 -8.70
C ILE A 117 19.13 -2.65 -7.80
N SER A 118 18.06 -3.37 -8.11
CA SER A 118 17.66 -4.54 -7.32
C SER A 118 18.68 -5.67 -7.40
N GLU A 119 19.28 -5.90 -8.57
CA GLU A 119 20.37 -6.86 -8.72
C GLU A 119 21.60 -6.48 -7.90
N LYS A 120 21.99 -5.20 -7.96
CA LYS A 120 23.13 -4.66 -7.20
C LYS A 120 22.94 -4.80 -5.70
N ASN A 121 21.72 -4.67 -5.21
CA ASN A 121 21.38 -4.79 -3.80
C ASN A 121 20.98 -6.23 -3.42
N ASN A 122 21.14 -7.18 -4.32
CA ASN A 122 20.78 -8.58 -4.12
C ASN A 122 19.30 -8.77 -3.75
N LEU A 123 18.44 -7.98 -4.38
CA LEU A 123 16.99 -8.07 -4.20
C LEU A 123 16.40 -9.01 -5.24
N GLY A 124 15.51 -9.91 -4.80
CA GLY A 124 14.80 -10.82 -5.68
C GLY A 124 13.35 -10.39 -5.89
N ASN A 125 12.60 -11.21 -6.63
CA ASN A 125 11.18 -10.96 -6.90
C ASN A 125 10.26 -11.31 -5.73
N GLY A 126 10.75 -11.87 -4.66
CA GLY A 126 9.90 -12.33 -3.57
C GLY A 126 8.96 -13.47 -3.96
N ILE A 127 9.24 -14.16 -5.05
CA ILE A 127 8.46 -15.31 -5.49
C ILE A 127 8.92 -16.53 -4.68
N ILE A 128 7.97 -17.16 -4.02
CA ILE A 128 8.21 -18.42 -3.34
C ILE A 128 8.24 -19.51 -4.41
N GLU A 129 9.21 -20.43 -4.32
CA GLU A 129 9.37 -21.48 -5.32
C GLU A 129 8.06 -22.25 -5.54
N GLY A 130 7.62 -22.31 -6.81
CA GLY A 130 6.36 -22.94 -7.19
C GLY A 130 5.12 -22.10 -6.97
N VAL A 131 5.26 -20.87 -6.48
CA VAL A 131 4.14 -19.93 -6.24
C VAL A 131 4.42 -18.60 -6.91
N ASN A 132 3.49 -18.15 -7.73
CA ASN A 132 3.54 -16.82 -8.33
C ASN A 132 2.66 -15.88 -7.50
N LEU A 133 3.27 -14.85 -6.90
CA LEU A 133 2.62 -13.91 -5.99
C LEU A 133 2.10 -12.65 -6.70
N VAL A 134 1.58 -12.78 -7.87
CA VAL A 134 1.00 -11.64 -8.60
C VAL A 134 -0.49 -11.55 -8.32
#